data_1b9e53edb8c4f29a52c33acca8343268
#
_entry.id   1b9e53edb8c4f29a52c33acca8343268
#
_cell.length_a   1.000
_cell.length_b   1.000
_cell.length_c   1.000
_cell.angle_alpha   90.00
_cell.angle_beta   90.00
_cell.angle_gamma   90.00
#
_symmetry.space_group_name_H-M   'P 1'
#
loop_
_entity.id
_entity.type
_entity.pdbx_description
1 polymer ?
#
loop_
_entity_poly.entity_id
_entity_poly.type
_entity_poly.pdbx_seq_one_letter_code
_entity_poly.pdbx_strand_id
1 'polypeptide(L)'
;FATLAAAHEAGKDYQITVKDRGTPVVILAPHGGTIEPETAQIAQAVAADDLSFYLFEALHPGAHGDFHITSHRFDEPNALALVARSVTSVAVHGRKNDGTDAVWLGGRAEGLRDAIGDALRDAGFAAELNTALPGVHQTNICNRTLSGAGVQLELSRSLRHALSEDTAMMDRFSAALRKAITKADTYERA
;
A
#
# COMPACT_ATOMS: atom_id res chain seq x y z
N PHE A 1 2.52 0.14 -17.99
CA PHE A 1 3.86 -0.34 -17.56
C PHE A 1 4.78 -0.63 -18.75
N ALA A 2 4.27 -1.24 -19.82
CA ALA A 2 5.10 -1.61 -20.97
C ALA A 2 5.96 -0.47 -21.55
N THR A 3 5.41 0.74 -21.65
CA THR A 3 6.12 1.92 -22.10
C THR A 3 7.27 2.32 -21.15
N LEU A 4 7.02 2.22 -19.84
CA LEU A 4 8.02 2.47 -18.81
C LEU A 4 9.16 1.45 -18.92
N ALA A 5 8.84 0.16 -19.00
CA ALA A 5 9.84 -0.90 -19.11
C ALA A 5 10.64 -0.87 -20.41
N ALA A 6 10.08 -0.26 -21.47
CA ALA A 6 10.82 -0.04 -22.73
C ALA A 6 11.79 1.14 -22.68
N ALA A 7 11.57 2.10 -21.78
CA ALA A 7 12.38 3.31 -21.64
C ALA A 7 13.40 3.24 -20.49
N HIS A 8 13.23 2.32 -19.56
CA HIS A 8 14.00 2.24 -18.32
C HIS A 8 14.45 0.80 -18.02
N GLU A 9 15.56 0.66 -17.30
CA GLU A 9 16.22 -0.62 -17.00
C GLU A 9 15.94 -1.06 -15.57
N ALA A 10 15.39 -2.30 -15.43
CA ALA A 10 15.18 -2.91 -14.12
C ALA A 10 16.52 -3.17 -13.41
N GLY A 11 16.58 -2.92 -12.10
CA GLY A 11 17.79 -3.03 -11.28
C GLY A 11 18.70 -1.79 -11.35
N LYS A 12 18.40 -0.84 -12.25
CA LYS A 12 19.16 0.39 -12.40
C LYS A 12 18.26 1.63 -12.19
N ASP A 13 17.16 1.72 -12.92
CA ASP A 13 16.26 2.86 -12.89
C ASP A 13 15.08 2.60 -11.95
N TYR A 14 14.65 1.35 -11.84
CA TYR A 14 13.60 0.91 -10.92
C TYR A 14 13.86 -0.53 -10.44
N GLN A 15 13.20 -0.89 -9.36
CA GLN A 15 13.21 -2.23 -8.79
C GLN A 15 11.80 -2.72 -8.52
N ILE A 16 11.58 -4.02 -8.75
CA ILE A 16 10.34 -4.72 -8.38
C ILE A 16 10.69 -5.82 -7.39
N THR A 17 10.03 -5.81 -6.24
CA THR A 17 10.14 -6.89 -5.26
C THR A 17 8.79 -7.56 -5.09
N VAL A 18 8.77 -8.87 -5.30
CA VAL A 18 7.57 -9.71 -5.13
C VAL A 18 7.86 -10.80 -4.13
N LYS A 19 7.02 -10.93 -3.13
CA LYS A 19 7.00 -12.09 -2.22
C LYS A 19 5.60 -12.67 -2.22
N ASP A 20 5.44 -13.77 -2.93
CA ASP A 20 4.22 -14.55 -2.90
C ASP A 20 4.34 -15.65 -1.85
N ARG A 21 3.50 -15.55 -0.83
CA ARG A 21 3.43 -16.52 0.27
C ARG A 21 2.10 -17.29 0.28
N GLY A 22 1.30 -17.09 -0.79
CA GLY A 22 -0.01 -17.73 -0.92
C GLY A 22 -1.04 -17.22 0.10
N THR A 23 -0.87 -16.01 0.62
CA THR A 23 -1.78 -15.43 1.63
C THR A 23 -3.01 -14.81 0.98
N PRO A 24 -4.16 -14.82 1.66
CA PRO A 24 -5.40 -14.20 1.14
C PRO A 24 -5.29 -12.68 1.04
N VAL A 25 -4.39 -12.07 1.80
CA VAL A 25 -4.14 -10.62 1.79
C VAL A 25 -2.76 -10.34 1.19
N VAL A 26 -2.67 -9.34 0.32
CA VAL A 26 -1.41 -8.82 -0.23
C VAL A 26 -1.21 -7.37 0.16
N ILE A 27 0.02 -7.01 0.56
CA ILE A 27 0.42 -5.64 0.86
C ILE A 27 1.13 -5.05 -0.36
N LEU A 28 0.76 -3.84 -0.76
CA LEU A 28 1.26 -3.21 -1.98
C LEU A 28 1.92 -1.87 -1.66
N ALA A 29 3.03 -1.56 -2.33
CA ALA A 29 3.55 -0.22 -2.50
C ALA A 29 3.85 0.00 -3.99
N PRO A 30 2.88 0.52 -4.76
CA PRO A 30 3.05 0.69 -6.20
C PRO A 30 3.89 1.91 -6.57
N HIS A 31 4.24 2.76 -5.63
CA HIS A 31 4.96 4.03 -5.82
C HIS A 31 6.15 4.19 -4.86
N GLY A 32 6.84 3.11 -4.54
CA GLY A 32 7.99 3.13 -3.64
C GLY A 32 9.22 3.85 -4.19
N GLY A 33 10.30 3.80 -3.43
CA GLY A 33 11.56 4.45 -3.76
C GLY A 33 11.43 5.97 -3.77
N THR A 34 11.87 6.63 -4.83
CA THR A 34 11.87 8.10 -4.94
C THR A 34 10.53 8.69 -5.41
N ILE A 35 9.53 7.87 -5.72
CA ILE A 35 8.18 8.34 -6.13
C ILE A 35 7.42 8.87 -4.91
N GLU A 36 7.16 7.98 -3.97
CA GLU A 36 6.53 8.25 -2.67
C GLU A 36 7.44 7.65 -1.58
N PRO A 37 8.50 8.35 -1.17
CA PRO A 37 9.51 7.79 -0.27
C PRO A 37 8.93 7.15 0.99
N GLU A 38 9.58 6.10 1.49
CA GLU A 38 9.27 5.29 2.67
C GLU A 38 8.06 4.34 2.52
N THR A 39 7.22 4.47 1.46
CA THR A 39 6.03 3.60 1.30
C THR A 39 6.39 2.12 1.15
N ALA A 40 7.46 1.79 0.44
CA ALA A 40 7.94 0.42 0.29
C ALA A 40 8.41 -0.17 1.63
N GLN A 41 9.15 0.61 2.42
CA GLN A 41 9.60 0.22 3.75
C GLN A 41 8.41 -0.05 4.69
N ILE A 42 7.41 0.84 4.69
CA ILE A 42 6.19 0.69 5.49
C ILE A 42 5.40 -0.55 5.05
N ALA A 43 5.20 -0.74 3.74
CA ALA A 43 4.51 -1.91 3.21
C ALA A 43 5.22 -3.22 3.59
N GLN A 44 6.56 -3.24 3.53
CA GLN A 44 7.35 -4.40 3.92
C GLN A 44 7.26 -4.67 5.43
N ALA A 45 7.28 -3.63 6.28
CA ALA A 45 7.09 -3.77 7.71
C ALA A 45 5.71 -4.33 8.07
N VAL A 46 4.65 -3.89 7.37
CA VAL A 46 3.30 -4.44 7.53
C VAL A 46 3.23 -5.89 7.06
N ALA A 47 3.85 -6.23 5.94
CA ALA A 47 3.85 -7.60 5.41
C ALA A 47 4.64 -8.57 6.30
N ALA A 48 5.68 -8.08 6.97
CA ALA A 48 6.61 -8.87 7.78
C ALA A 48 7.07 -10.14 7.05
N ASP A 49 7.14 -11.29 7.75
CA ASP A 49 7.63 -12.56 7.18
C ASP A 49 6.52 -13.49 6.72
N ASP A 50 5.26 -13.13 6.89
CA ASP A 50 4.10 -14.02 6.70
C ASP A 50 3.11 -13.56 5.62
N LEU A 51 2.95 -12.25 5.32
CA LEU A 51 2.04 -11.79 4.28
C LEU A 51 2.75 -11.66 2.92
N SER A 52 2.00 -11.93 1.85
CA SER A 52 2.44 -11.63 0.49
C SER A 52 2.59 -10.13 0.30
N PHE A 53 3.59 -9.69 -0.48
CA PHE A 53 3.72 -8.28 -0.81
C PHE A 53 4.30 -8.02 -2.20
N TYR A 54 4.02 -6.83 -2.70
CA TYR A 54 4.57 -6.28 -3.93
C TYR A 54 5.06 -4.86 -3.71
N LEU A 55 6.29 -4.56 -4.15
CA LEU A 55 6.88 -3.23 -4.12
C LEU A 55 7.36 -2.87 -5.52
N PHE A 56 7.01 -1.69 -5.98
CA PHE A 56 7.62 -1.03 -7.13
C PHE A 56 8.35 0.22 -6.64
N GLU A 57 9.64 0.32 -6.93
CA GLU A 57 10.50 1.37 -6.39
C GLU A 57 11.28 2.04 -7.52
N ALA A 58 11.14 3.35 -7.69
CA ALA A 58 12.03 4.11 -8.54
C ALA A 58 13.34 4.43 -7.79
N LEU A 59 14.48 4.26 -8.46
CA LEU A 59 15.81 4.34 -7.83
C LEU A 59 16.50 5.70 -8.03
N HIS A 60 16.00 6.55 -8.93
CA HIS A 60 16.61 7.83 -9.23
C HIS A 60 15.84 9.02 -8.65
N PRO A 61 16.53 10.04 -8.13
CA PRO A 61 15.91 11.31 -7.75
C PRO A 61 15.18 11.96 -8.95
N GLY A 62 14.00 12.54 -8.68
CA GLY A 62 13.21 13.20 -9.72
C GLY A 62 12.36 12.27 -10.59
N ALA A 63 12.40 10.96 -10.35
CA ALA A 63 11.68 9.95 -11.11
C ALA A 63 10.13 10.00 -10.99
N HIS A 64 9.58 10.89 -10.16
CA HIS A 64 8.14 10.94 -9.90
C HIS A 64 7.31 11.10 -11.20
N GLY A 65 7.73 11.95 -12.14
CA GLY A 65 7.01 12.18 -13.39
C GLY A 65 6.99 10.97 -14.32
N ASP A 66 8.09 10.22 -14.37
CA ASP A 66 8.27 9.10 -15.30
C ASP A 66 7.76 7.76 -14.74
N PHE A 67 7.87 7.57 -13.43
CA PHE A 67 7.57 6.29 -12.78
C PHE A 67 6.23 6.26 -12.01
N HIS A 68 5.57 7.42 -11.82
CA HIS A 68 4.29 7.49 -11.15
C HIS A 68 3.14 7.07 -12.08
N ILE A 69 2.91 5.76 -12.17
CA ILE A 69 1.74 5.21 -12.86
C ILE A 69 0.56 5.28 -11.88
N THR A 70 -0.43 6.11 -12.16
CA THR A 70 -1.61 6.24 -11.27
C THR A 70 -2.27 4.89 -11.00
N SER A 71 -2.73 4.66 -9.77
CA SER A 71 -3.18 3.34 -9.27
C SER A 71 -4.26 2.68 -10.14
N HIS A 72 -5.16 3.45 -10.78
CA HIS A 72 -6.19 2.91 -11.67
C HIS A 72 -5.66 2.51 -13.06
N ARG A 73 -4.44 2.91 -13.40
CA ARG A 73 -3.71 2.54 -14.64
C ARG A 73 -2.51 1.65 -14.36
N PHE A 74 -2.28 1.28 -13.10
CA PHE A 74 -1.14 0.48 -12.72
C PHE A 74 -1.31 -0.94 -13.28
N ASP A 75 -0.50 -1.29 -14.27
CA ASP A 75 -0.61 -2.50 -15.10
C ASP A 75 0.69 -3.32 -15.13
N GLU A 76 1.51 -3.25 -14.07
CA GLU A 76 2.70 -4.08 -13.96
C GLU A 76 2.29 -5.56 -13.81
N PRO A 77 2.82 -6.46 -14.65
CA PRO A 77 2.33 -7.84 -14.75
C PRO A 77 2.42 -8.66 -13.47
N ASN A 78 3.50 -8.52 -12.68
CA ASN A 78 3.66 -9.27 -11.42
C ASN A 78 2.69 -8.76 -10.35
N ALA A 79 2.46 -7.44 -10.28
CA ALA A 79 1.46 -6.86 -9.39
C ALA A 79 0.07 -7.39 -9.72
N LEU A 80 -0.31 -7.35 -11.02
CA LEU A 80 -1.60 -7.86 -11.47
C LEU A 80 -1.77 -9.35 -11.15
N ALA A 81 -0.76 -10.16 -11.42
CA ALA A 81 -0.79 -11.59 -11.15
C ALA A 81 -0.93 -11.90 -9.65
N LEU A 82 -0.23 -11.16 -8.78
CA LEU A 82 -0.30 -11.35 -7.34
C LEU A 82 -1.65 -10.92 -6.77
N VAL A 83 -2.13 -9.74 -7.17
CA VAL A 83 -3.41 -9.19 -6.70
C VAL A 83 -4.59 -10.04 -7.16
N ALA A 84 -4.59 -10.52 -8.42
CA ALA A 84 -5.68 -11.30 -8.98
C ALA A 84 -5.93 -12.65 -8.27
N ARG A 85 -4.97 -13.18 -7.52
CA ARG A 85 -5.12 -14.42 -6.73
C ARG A 85 -5.31 -14.17 -5.23
N SER A 86 -5.21 -12.93 -4.78
CA SER A 86 -5.45 -12.55 -3.38
C SER A 86 -6.92 -12.20 -3.17
N VAL A 87 -7.47 -12.51 -2.01
CA VAL A 87 -8.86 -12.19 -1.66
C VAL A 87 -9.03 -10.68 -1.53
N THR A 88 -8.10 -10.01 -0.86
CA THR A 88 -8.09 -8.56 -0.69
C THR A 88 -6.66 -8.01 -0.67
N SER A 89 -6.52 -6.70 -0.68
CA SER A 89 -5.22 -6.03 -0.61
C SER A 89 -5.24 -4.79 0.26
N VAL A 90 -4.04 -4.40 0.74
CA VAL A 90 -3.81 -3.10 1.39
C VAL A 90 -2.68 -2.40 0.64
N ALA A 91 -2.98 -1.29 -0.02
CA ALA A 91 -2.01 -0.47 -0.74
C ALA A 91 -1.56 0.73 0.10
N VAL A 92 -0.24 0.87 0.25
CA VAL A 92 0.39 1.98 0.96
C VAL A 92 0.85 3.02 -0.05
N HIS A 93 0.30 4.22 0.05
CA HIS A 93 0.61 5.38 -0.77
C HIS A 93 1.10 6.55 0.04
N GLY A 94 1.77 7.47 -0.64
CA GLY A 94 2.27 8.70 -0.07
C GLY A 94 1.59 9.94 -0.65
N ARG A 95 1.05 10.78 0.22
CA ARG A 95 0.54 12.10 -0.15
C ARG A 95 1.46 13.23 0.32
N LYS A 96 1.28 14.42 -0.23
CA LYS A 96 1.92 15.64 0.27
C LYS A 96 1.39 15.99 1.66
N ASN A 97 2.19 16.73 2.42
CA ASN A 97 1.73 17.30 3.68
C ASN A 97 0.61 18.32 3.43
N ASP A 98 -0.41 18.26 4.26
CA ASP A 98 -1.55 19.19 4.27
C ASP A 98 -1.78 19.84 5.64
N GLY A 99 -0.79 19.71 6.54
CA GLY A 99 -0.84 20.19 7.92
C GLY A 99 -1.35 19.15 8.91
N THR A 100 -1.67 17.93 8.43
CA THR A 100 -2.08 16.82 9.31
C THR A 100 -1.27 15.57 9.01
N ASP A 101 -1.07 14.71 10.02
CA ASP A 101 -0.50 13.38 9.88
C ASP A 101 -1.58 12.28 9.91
N ALA A 102 -2.82 12.63 9.65
CA ALA A 102 -3.88 11.65 9.52
C ALA A 102 -3.63 10.72 8.32
N VAL A 103 -3.75 9.42 8.54
CA VAL A 103 -3.81 8.43 7.49
C VAL A 103 -5.16 8.55 6.80
N TRP A 104 -5.15 8.85 5.50
CA TRP A 104 -6.38 8.88 4.73
C TRP A 104 -6.73 7.48 4.27
N LEU A 105 -7.96 7.08 4.56
CA LEU A 105 -8.47 5.75 4.31
C LEU A 105 -9.36 5.76 3.07
N GLY A 106 -9.11 4.82 2.15
CA GLY A 106 -9.86 4.65 0.92
C GLY A 106 -9.94 3.18 0.51
N GLY A 107 -10.40 2.95 -0.72
CA GLY A 107 -10.61 1.60 -1.26
C GLY A 107 -12.05 1.11 -1.10
N ARG A 108 -12.33 -0.07 -1.67
CA ARG A 108 -13.66 -0.67 -1.73
C ARG A 108 -13.94 -1.69 -0.64
N ALA A 109 -12.90 -2.20 0.04
CA ALA A 109 -13.02 -3.14 1.16
C ALA A 109 -13.40 -2.38 2.45
N GLU A 110 -14.65 -1.88 2.51
CA GLU A 110 -15.11 -0.96 3.55
C GLU A 110 -14.94 -1.53 4.95
N GLY A 111 -15.31 -2.77 5.18
CA GLY A 111 -15.17 -3.41 6.50
C GLY A 111 -13.72 -3.49 6.97
N LEU A 112 -12.79 -3.89 6.09
CA LEU A 112 -11.35 -3.92 6.41
C LEU A 112 -10.79 -2.51 6.56
N ARG A 113 -11.18 -1.58 5.68
CA ARG A 113 -10.78 -0.17 5.73
C ARG A 113 -11.13 0.46 7.08
N ASP A 114 -12.37 0.26 7.53
CA ASP A 114 -12.88 0.83 8.77
C ASP A 114 -12.20 0.18 9.99
N ALA A 115 -12.00 -1.15 9.96
CA ALA A 115 -11.25 -1.88 10.99
C ALA A 115 -9.78 -1.41 11.09
N ILE A 116 -9.12 -1.13 9.97
CA ILE A 116 -7.78 -0.54 9.95
C ILE A 116 -7.82 0.86 10.58
N GLY A 117 -8.80 1.69 10.23
CA GLY A 117 -8.95 3.02 10.80
C GLY A 117 -9.13 2.99 12.32
N ASP A 118 -9.97 2.10 12.84
CA ASP A 118 -10.16 1.91 14.28
C ASP A 118 -8.86 1.44 14.96
N ALA A 119 -8.18 0.45 14.39
CA ALA A 119 -6.94 -0.06 14.95
C ALA A 119 -5.82 0.98 14.97
N LEU A 120 -5.73 1.83 13.94
CA LEU A 120 -4.77 2.95 13.89
C LEU A 120 -5.09 3.98 14.98
N ARG A 121 -6.36 4.37 15.15
CA ARG A 121 -6.78 5.30 16.20
C ARG A 121 -6.51 4.75 17.59
N ASP A 122 -6.79 3.47 17.83
CA ASP A 122 -6.48 2.78 19.09
C ASP A 122 -4.98 2.76 19.39
N ALA A 123 -4.14 2.72 18.34
CA ALA A 123 -2.68 2.77 18.44
C ALA A 123 -2.12 4.19 18.52
N GLY A 124 -2.97 5.23 18.56
CA GLY A 124 -2.58 6.63 18.70
C GLY A 124 -2.24 7.33 17.38
N PHE A 125 -2.62 6.76 16.22
CA PHE A 125 -2.48 7.41 14.92
C PHE A 125 -3.82 8.05 14.51
N ALA A 126 -3.77 9.26 13.97
CA ALA A 126 -4.95 9.85 13.33
C ALA A 126 -5.26 9.08 12.03
N ALA A 127 -6.53 8.72 11.84
CA ALA A 127 -6.98 8.04 10.63
C ALA A 127 -8.41 8.47 10.30
N GLU A 128 -8.68 8.80 9.04
CA GLU A 128 -9.96 9.33 8.58
C GLU A 128 -10.29 8.89 7.15
N LEU A 129 -11.58 8.80 6.84
CA LEU A 129 -12.03 8.62 5.46
C LEU A 129 -11.72 9.88 4.65
N ASN A 130 -11.24 9.70 3.43
CA ASN A 130 -10.92 10.81 2.56
C ASN A 130 -11.62 10.70 1.20
N THR A 131 -12.19 11.81 0.75
CA THR A 131 -12.92 11.90 -0.52
C THR A 131 -12.06 12.44 -1.67
N ALA A 132 -10.90 13.03 -1.38
CA ALA A 132 -10.00 13.55 -2.42
C ALA A 132 -9.23 12.43 -3.14
N LEU A 133 -8.83 11.39 -2.40
CA LEU A 133 -8.13 10.20 -2.92
C LEU A 133 -8.86 8.93 -2.45
N PRO A 134 -10.13 8.72 -2.88
CA PRO A 134 -10.97 7.68 -2.29
C PRO A 134 -10.55 6.26 -2.66
N GLY A 135 -9.73 6.05 -3.70
CA GLY A 135 -9.25 4.74 -4.13
C GLY A 135 -10.34 3.76 -4.62
N VAL A 136 -11.57 4.24 -4.90
CA VAL A 136 -12.73 3.37 -5.17
C VAL A 136 -12.88 2.96 -6.64
N HIS A 137 -12.02 3.43 -7.53
CA HIS A 137 -12.09 3.06 -8.93
C HIS A 137 -11.88 1.54 -9.09
N GLN A 138 -12.74 0.89 -9.88
CA GLN A 138 -12.70 -0.57 -10.05
C GLN A 138 -11.35 -1.07 -10.58
N THR A 139 -10.68 -0.30 -11.43
CA THR A 139 -9.37 -0.65 -11.99
C THR A 139 -8.20 -0.18 -11.13
N ASN A 140 -8.42 0.44 -9.96
CA ASN A 140 -7.34 0.71 -9.02
C ASN A 140 -6.69 -0.61 -8.62
N ILE A 141 -5.36 -0.65 -8.61
CA ILE A 141 -4.62 -1.90 -8.36
C ILE A 141 -5.07 -2.60 -7.06
N CYS A 142 -5.39 -1.86 -6.00
CA CYS A 142 -5.86 -2.46 -4.76
C CYS A 142 -7.23 -3.16 -4.89
N ASN A 143 -8.05 -2.78 -5.86
CA ASN A 143 -9.39 -3.35 -6.06
C ASN A 143 -9.44 -4.49 -7.09
N ARG A 144 -8.29 -4.89 -7.68
CA ARG A 144 -8.23 -5.97 -8.69
C ARG A 144 -8.07 -7.37 -8.09
N THR A 145 -8.48 -7.52 -6.86
CA THR A 145 -8.46 -8.76 -6.09
C THR A 145 -9.64 -9.67 -6.44
N LEU A 146 -9.65 -10.89 -5.92
CA LEU A 146 -10.76 -11.84 -6.10
C LEU A 146 -12.09 -11.28 -5.60
N SER A 147 -12.09 -10.52 -4.50
CA SER A 147 -13.30 -9.86 -3.98
C SER A 147 -13.69 -8.60 -4.77
N GLY A 148 -12.84 -8.12 -5.67
CA GLY A 148 -13.04 -6.83 -6.35
C GLY A 148 -12.88 -5.62 -5.42
N ALA A 149 -12.26 -5.81 -4.24
CA ALA A 149 -12.15 -4.80 -3.20
C ALA A 149 -10.81 -4.89 -2.47
N GLY A 150 -10.24 -3.74 -2.14
CA GLY A 150 -9.03 -3.58 -1.35
C GLY A 150 -9.07 -2.28 -0.56
N VAL A 151 -8.04 -2.03 0.21
CA VAL A 151 -7.86 -0.80 0.99
C VAL A 151 -6.73 0.03 0.39
N GLN A 152 -6.91 1.34 0.33
CA GLN A 152 -5.88 2.31 -0.02
C GLN A 152 -5.60 3.18 1.19
N LEU A 153 -4.33 3.30 1.57
CA LEU A 153 -3.86 4.18 2.65
C LEU A 153 -2.99 5.27 2.04
N GLU A 154 -3.30 6.53 2.36
CA GLU A 154 -2.53 7.69 1.91
C GLU A 154 -1.87 8.35 3.14
N LEU A 155 -0.56 8.21 3.26
CA LEU A 155 0.22 8.72 4.38
C LEU A 155 0.90 10.05 4.00
N SER A 156 0.83 11.05 4.87
CA SER A 156 1.57 12.31 4.69
C SER A 156 3.08 12.05 4.63
N ARG A 157 3.83 12.95 4.00
CA ARG A 157 5.29 12.82 3.96
C ARG A 157 5.90 12.85 5.37
N SER A 158 5.39 13.72 6.27
CA SER A 158 5.87 13.81 7.64
C SER A 158 5.65 12.51 8.42
N LEU A 159 4.46 11.90 8.31
CA LEU A 159 4.18 10.61 8.96
C LEU A 159 5.09 9.50 8.44
N ARG A 160 5.26 9.39 7.11
CA ARG A 160 6.14 8.37 6.52
C ARG A 160 7.58 8.50 7.00
N HIS A 161 8.09 9.74 7.02
CA HIS A 161 9.43 10.02 7.52
C HIS A 161 9.55 9.67 9.02
N ALA A 162 8.59 10.08 9.85
CA ALA A 162 8.58 9.74 11.27
C ALA A 162 8.56 8.22 11.51
N LEU A 163 7.76 7.46 10.73
CA LEU A 163 7.74 6.00 10.80
C LEU A 163 9.10 5.38 10.42
N SER A 164 9.80 5.94 9.44
CA SER A 164 11.08 5.41 9.00
C SER A 164 12.22 5.65 10.00
N GLU A 165 12.14 6.73 10.77
CA GLU A 165 13.15 7.12 11.75
C GLU A 165 12.93 6.50 13.15
N ASP A 166 11.69 6.09 13.46
CA ASP A 166 11.32 5.52 14.76
C ASP A 166 10.81 4.08 14.61
N THR A 167 11.67 3.11 14.89
CA THR A 167 11.35 1.67 14.83
C THR A 167 10.17 1.31 15.73
N ALA A 168 10.07 1.87 16.93
CA ALA A 168 8.97 1.57 17.85
C ALA A 168 7.63 2.13 17.31
N MET A 169 7.67 3.29 16.64
CA MET A 169 6.51 3.86 15.96
C MET A 169 6.11 3.00 14.75
N MET A 170 7.07 2.55 13.94
CA MET A 170 6.85 1.63 12.82
C MET A 170 6.23 0.31 13.29
N ASP A 171 6.76 -0.29 14.34
CA ASP A 171 6.25 -1.55 14.89
C ASP A 171 4.80 -1.39 15.38
N ARG A 172 4.50 -0.29 16.08
CA ARG A 172 3.15 0.01 16.56
C ARG A 172 2.17 0.24 15.41
N PHE A 173 2.59 0.96 14.36
CA PHE A 173 1.80 1.19 13.16
C PHE A 173 1.50 -0.12 12.42
N SER A 174 2.54 -0.90 12.16
CA SER A 174 2.44 -2.20 11.48
C SER A 174 1.57 -3.18 12.26
N ALA A 175 1.74 -3.26 13.57
CA ALA A 175 0.94 -4.12 14.44
C ALA A 175 -0.56 -3.75 14.40
N ALA A 176 -0.89 -2.46 14.34
CA ALA A 176 -2.28 -1.99 14.22
C ALA A 176 -2.93 -2.49 12.91
N LEU A 177 -2.26 -2.32 11.77
CA LEU A 177 -2.76 -2.81 10.49
C LEU A 177 -2.90 -4.34 10.50
N ARG A 178 -1.90 -5.05 10.97
CA ARG A 178 -1.90 -6.53 11.03
C ARG A 178 -3.02 -7.07 11.90
N LYS A 179 -3.31 -6.44 13.05
CA LYS A 179 -4.44 -6.79 13.93
C LYS A 179 -5.77 -6.71 13.18
N ALA A 180 -5.99 -5.65 12.39
CA ALA A 180 -7.20 -5.49 11.60
C ALA A 180 -7.29 -6.52 10.47
N ILE A 181 -6.19 -6.78 9.76
CA ILE A 181 -6.09 -7.77 8.68
C ILE A 181 -6.41 -9.18 9.20
N THR A 182 -5.80 -9.61 10.30
CA THR A 182 -6.03 -10.93 10.89
C THR A 182 -7.48 -11.12 11.36
N LYS A 183 -8.08 -10.07 11.92
CA LYS A 183 -9.47 -10.10 12.36
C LYS A 183 -10.44 -10.24 11.18
N ALA A 184 -10.18 -9.56 10.06
CA ALA A 184 -11.00 -9.67 8.87
C ALA A 184 -10.93 -11.06 8.24
N ASP A 185 -9.74 -11.68 8.18
CA ASP A 185 -9.54 -13.04 7.63
C ASP A 185 -10.31 -14.12 8.41
N THR A 186 -10.51 -13.93 9.72
CA THR A 186 -11.31 -14.85 10.54
C THR A 186 -12.80 -14.75 10.27
N TYR A 187 -13.33 -13.60 9.89
CA TYR A 187 -14.76 -13.44 9.56
C TYR A 187 -15.12 -13.99 8.18
N GLU A 188 -14.21 -13.98 7.22
CA GLU A 188 -14.47 -14.50 5.86
C GLU A 188 -14.37 -16.04 5.79
N ARG A 189 -13.78 -16.69 6.78
CA ARG A 189 -13.63 -18.16 6.88
C ARG A 189 -14.72 -18.84 7.72
N ALA A 190 -15.54 -18.09 8.42
CA ALA A 190 -16.62 -18.58 9.28
C ALA A 190 -17.98 -18.56 8.56
#